data_284794ef97a5e3ac19f0f74b27aba1e5
#
_entry.id   284794ef97a5e3ac19f0f74b27aba1e5
#
_cell.length_a   1.000
_cell.length_b   1.000
_cell.length_c   1.000
_cell.angle_alpha   90.00
_cell.angle_beta   90.00
_cell.angle_gamma   90.00
#
_symmetry.space_group_name_H-M   'P 1'
#
loop_
_entity.id
_entity.type
_entity.pdbx_description
1 polymer ?
#
loop_
_entity_poly.entity_id
_entity_poly.type
_entity_poly.pdbx_seq_one_letter_code
_entity_poly.pdbx_strand_id
1 'polypeptide(L)'
;LVPFKPHTFTWQFRKINYDLMLLNTLDSVDRIIIADAPGWRRGSSMSALETPPIQQILAEKRADKPLTTQYAAVMVPYMTEKSPVVSARLLENDFRTGAMAVEVRFENRTDYIISTRDQQLRTYGPVTAAGQFAVVSVNNQGGVLQAYLLAGTELACGQAKITLAAPQTTLRVASVTERTFRLIEPILPDMAPVGAYLLANGPEPLRKGLPSPRTGFEIESATAVSITVRDYPVFDCDEVTLLHSKHVKLEQ
;
A
#
# COMPACT_ATOMS: atom_id res chain seq x y z
N LEU A 1 14.05 9.05 -23.61
CA LEU A 1 14.16 8.47 -22.25
C LEU A 1 14.65 7.03 -22.42
N VAL A 2 15.90 6.76 -22.02
CA VAL A 2 16.40 5.37 -21.94
C VAL A 2 15.68 4.73 -20.75
N PRO A 3 14.86 3.69 -20.92
CA PRO A 3 14.20 3.04 -19.81
C PRO A 3 15.27 2.45 -18.91
N PHE A 4 15.24 2.88 -17.65
CA PHE A 4 16.08 2.28 -16.60
C PHE A 4 15.67 0.81 -16.49
N LYS A 5 16.58 -0.13 -16.78
CA LYS A 5 16.29 -1.54 -16.55
C LYS A 5 16.03 -1.75 -15.06
N PRO A 6 14.91 -2.36 -14.65
CA PRO A 6 14.70 -2.70 -13.26
C PRO A 6 15.89 -3.49 -12.74
N HIS A 7 16.47 -3.06 -11.62
CA HIS A 7 17.49 -3.85 -10.94
C HIS A 7 16.78 -4.93 -10.14
N THR A 8 17.11 -6.18 -10.40
CA THR A 8 16.60 -7.31 -9.64
C THR A 8 17.69 -7.87 -8.75
N PHE A 9 17.40 -7.97 -7.46
CA PHE A 9 18.23 -8.61 -6.47
C PHE A 9 17.54 -9.90 -6.03
N THR A 10 18.28 -11.00 -6.04
CA THR A 10 17.77 -12.33 -5.62
C THR A 10 18.55 -12.81 -4.42
N TRP A 11 17.84 -13.26 -3.38
CA TRP A 11 18.44 -13.92 -2.21
C TRP A 11 17.53 -15.03 -1.70
N GLN A 12 18.07 -15.91 -0.84
CA GLN A 12 17.31 -16.96 -0.21
C GLN A 12 17.38 -16.89 1.32
N PHE A 13 16.23 -17.09 1.96
CA PHE A 13 16.14 -17.23 3.41
C PHE A 13 15.23 -18.42 3.76
N ARG A 14 15.75 -19.42 4.50
CA ARG A 14 15.00 -20.61 4.94
C ARG A 14 14.21 -21.32 3.83
N LYS A 15 14.80 -21.58 2.68
CA LYS A 15 14.17 -22.20 1.51
C LYS A 15 13.14 -21.31 0.76
N ILE A 16 12.98 -20.05 1.14
CA ILE A 16 12.20 -19.10 0.40
C ILE A 16 13.16 -18.22 -0.40
N ASN A 17 12.96 -18.16 -1.69
CA ASN A 17 13.65 -17.23 -2.58
C ASN A 17 12.91 -15.90 -2.55
N TYR A 18 13.63 -14.81 -2.70
CA TYR A 18 13.09 -13.46 -2.77
C TYR A 18 13.72 -12.74 -3.95
N ASP A 19 12.90 -12.16 -4.78
CA ASP A 19 13.31 -11.16 -5.76
C ASP A 19 12.86 -9.77 -5.30
N LEU A 20 13.75 -8.79 -5.37
CA LEU A 20 13.45 -7.38 -5.21
C LEU A 20 13.71 -6.69 -6.53
N MET A 21 12.66 -6.22 -7.19
CA MET A 21 12.74 -5.47 -8.44
C MET A 21 12.56 -3.98 -8.11
N LEU A 22 13.61 -3.17 -8.27
CA LEU A 22 13.53 -1.72 -8.12
C LEU A 22 13.06 -1.12 -9.44
N LEU A 23 11.86 -0.51 -9.42
CA LEU A 23 11.19 0.07 -10.59
C LEU A 23 11.37 1.58 -10.62
N ASN A 24 12.62 2.05 -10.52
CA ASN A 24 12.89 3.46 -10.43
C ASN A 24 13.21 4.05 -11.81
N THR A 25 12.93 5.34 -11.98
CA THR A 25 13.37 6.13 -13.12
C THR A 25 14.60 6.95 -12.75
N LEU A 26 15.34 7.46 -13.73
CA LEU A 26 16.45 8.39 -13.50
C LEU A 26 15.99 9.67 -12.80
N ASP A 27 14.70 10.00 -12.88
CA ASP A 27 14.12 11.16 -12.19
C ASP A 27 13.95 10.90 -10.69
N SER A 28 13.83 9.65 -10.25
CA SER A 28 13.60 9.27 -8.85
C SER A 28 14.85 8.73 -8.14
N VAL A 29 15.87 8.26 -8.87
CA VAL A 29 17.07 7.63 -8.29
C VAL A 29 18.32 8.06 -9.05
N ASP A 30 19.32 8.57 -8.34
CA ASP A 30 20.64 8.87 -8.92
C ASP A 30 21.55 7.64 -8.86
N ARG A 31 21.46 6.86 -7.78
CA ARG A 31 22.25 5.62 -7.62
C ARG A 31 21.60 4.62 -6.68
N ILE A 32 21.98 3.36 -6.87
CA ILE A 32 21.67 2.26 -5.96
C ILE A 32 22.97 1.85 -5.29
N ILE A 33 22.94 1.75 -3.96
CA ILE A 33 24.07 1.38 -3.13
C ILE A 33 23.74 0.06 -2.47
N ILE A 34 24.66 -0.91 -2.54
CA ILE A 34 24.61 -2.11 -1.74
C ILE A 34 25.67 -1.95 -0.66
N ALA A 35 25.26 -2.04 0.59
CA ALA A 35 26.14 -1.87 1.74
C ALA A 35 25.92 -2.99 2.76
N ASP A 36 27.00 -3.42 3.39
CA ASP A 36 26.93 -4.25 4.58
C ASP A 36 26.64 -3.37 5.80
N ALA A 37 25.63 -3.73 6.56
CA ALA A 37 25.25 -3.03 7.77
C ALA A 37 25.24 -3.99 8.97
N PRO A 38 25.44 -3.47 10.20
CA PRO A 38 25.30 -4.29 11.39
C PRO A 38 23.96 -5.00 11.44
N GLY A 39 23.98 -6.32 11.62
CA GLY A 39 22.77 -7.13 11.77
C GLY A 39 22.19 -6.92 13.17
N TRP A 40 21.21 -6.02 13.30
CA TRP A 40 20.53 -5.77 14.57
C TRP A 40 19.25 -6.57 14.68
N ARG A 41 19.16 -7.45 15.68
CA ARG A 41 17.91 -8.17 16.00
C ARG A 41 17.41 -7.73 17.35
N ARG A 42 16.17 -7.26 17.41
CA ARG A 42 15.50 -6.89 18.66
C ARG A 42 15.46 -8.10 19.61
N GLY A 43 15.95 -7.92 20.84
CA GLY A 43 15.96 -8.97 21.87
C GLY A 43 17.15 -9.93 21.84
N SER A 44 18.17 -9.67 20.99
CA SER A 44 19.44 -10.39 21.02
C SER A 44 20.36 -9.78 22.06
N SER A 45 20.94 -10.59 22.94
CA SER A 45 22.00 -10.18 23.85
C SER A 45 23.36 -10.02 23.16
N MET A 46 23.45 -10.37 21.89
CA MET A 46 24.67 -10.21 21.09
C MET A 46 24.88 -8.74 20.73
N SER A 47 26.12 -8.30 20.85
CA SER A 47 26.53 -6.97 20.39
C SER A 47 26.38 -6.85 18.86
N ALA A 48 26.20 -5.63 18.35
CA ALA A 48 26.13 -5.39 16.90
C ALA A 48 27.37 -5.91 16.13
N LEU A 49 28.52 -6.04 16.83
CA LEU A 49 29.76 -6.58 16.27
C LEU A 49 29.79 -8.11 16.14
N GLU A 50 28.93 -8.82 16.90
CA GLU A 50 28.86 -10.29 16.91
C GLU A 50 27.77 -10.82 15.98
N THR A 51 26.88 -9.95 15.46
CA THR A 51 25.87 -10.35 14.48
C THR A 51 26.45 -10.32 13.07
N PRO A 52 26.17 -11.31 12.22
CA PRO A 52 26.59 -11.27 10.82
C PRO A 52 26.04 -10.00 10.15
N PRO A 53 26.83 -9.34 9.30
CA PRO A 53 26.36 -8.20 8.55
C PRO A 53 25.15 -8.59 7.68
N ILE A 54 24.22 -7.66 7.54
CA ILE A 54 23.09 -7.77 6.60
C ILE A 54 23.34 -6.84 5.42
N GLN A 55 23.05 -7.32 4.23
CA GLN A 55 23.11 -6.47 3.06
C GLN A 55 21.89 -5.55 3.03
N GLN A 56 22.16 -4.26 2.86
CA GLN A 56 21.15 -3.23 2.66
C GLN A 56 21.22 -2.72 1.24
N ILE A 57 20.06 -2.54 0.63
CA ILE A 57 19.91 -1.93 -0.69
C ILE A 57 19.32 -0.54 -0.48
N LEU A 58 20.06 0.48 -0.87
CA LEU A 58 19.71 1.88 -0.70
C LEU A 58 19.53 2.51 -2.07
N ALA A 59 18.35 3.09 -2.32
CA ALA A 59 18.11 3.93 -3.48
C ALA A 59 18.29 5.40 -3.05
N GLU A 60 19.18 6.11 -3.70
CA GLU A 60 19.54 7.49 -3.34
C GLU A 60 19.17 8.46 -4.45
N LYS A 61 18.56 9.57 -4.05
CA LYS A 61 18.34 10.75 -4.87
C LYS A 61 18.91 11.97 -4.12
N ARG A 62 19.70 12.79 -4.79
CA ARG A 62 20.30 14.02 -4.24
C ARG A 62 19.77 15.25 -4.95
N ALA A 63 19.60 16.34 -4.22
CA ALA A 63 19.32 17.66 -4.76
C ALA A 63 19.82 18.74 -3.82
N ASP A 64 20.18 19.90 -4.37
CA ASP A 64 20.59 21.10 -3.62
C ASP A 64 19.40 21.89 -3.08
N LYS A 65 18.17 21.50 -3.43
CA LYS A 65 16.90 22.12 -3.03
C LYS A 65 16.00 21.10 -2.36
N PRO A 66 14.93 21.53 -1.65
CA PRO A 66 13.94 20.60 -1.11
C PRO A 66 13.49 19.60 -2.18
N LEU A 67 13.58 18.31 -1.85
CA LEU A 67 13.39 17.20 -2.76
C LEU A 67 12.11 16.45 -2.41
N THR A 68 11.27 16.20 -3.42
CA THR A 68 10.19 15.21 -3.37
C THR A 68 10.49 14.14 -4.41
N THR A 69 10.49 12.89 -3.99
CA THR A 69 10.68 11.74 -4.89
C THR A 69 9.80 10.57 -4.47
N GLN A 70 9.60 9.62 -5.37
CA GLN A 70 8.86 8.39 -5.14
C GLN A 70 9.71 7.19 -5.55
N TYR A 71 9.60 6.12 -4.78
CA TYR A 71 10.27 4.86 -5.05
C TYR A 71 9.23 3.76 -5.22
N ALA A 72 9.39 2.94 -6.24
CA ALA A 72 8.60 1.74 -6.44
C ALA A 72 9.49 0.50 -6.42
N ALA A 73 9.03 -0.52 -5.72
CA ALA A 73 9.69 -1.82 -5.71
C ALA A 73 8.64 -2.93 -5.67
N VAL A 74 8.95 -4.05 -6.30
CA VAL A 74 8.17 -5.29 -6.21
C VAL A 74 9.03 -6.32 -5.50
N MET A 75 8.56 -6.81 -4.36
CA MET A 75 9.20 -7.90 -3.63
C MET A 75 8.37 -9.18 -3.83
N VAL A 76 9.03 -10.22 -4.28
CA VAL A 76 8.38 -11.49 -4.63
C VAL A 76 9.00 -12.62 -3.82
N PRO A 77 8.33 -13.14 -2.77
CA PRO A 77 8.74 -14.38 -2.13
C PRO A 77 8.24 -15.59 -2.94
N TYR A 78 9.10 -16.61 -3.14
CA TYR A 78 8.70 -17.84 -3.83
C TYR A 78 9.52 -19.04 -3.36
N MET A 79 8.94 -20.23 -3.49
CA MET A 79 9.59 -21.51 -3.09
C MET A 79 9.96 -22.40 -4.29
N THR A 80 9.64 -22.00 -5.49
CA THR A 80 9.95 -22.66 -6.75
C THR A 80 11.38 -22.32 -7.20
N GLU A 81 11.89 -23.03 -8.21
CA GLU A 81 13.21 -22.72 -8.79
C GLU A 81 13.24 -21.36 -9.54
N LYS A 82 12.09 -20.94 -10.04
CA LYS A 82 11.94 -19.69 -10.79
C LYS A 82 10.94 -18.75 -10.14
N SER A 83 11.22 -17.47 -10.24
CA SER A 83 10.27 -16.42 -9.86
C SER A 83 8.96 -16.57 -10.63
N PRO A 84 7.80 -16.45 -9.97
CA PRO A 84 6.51 -16.42 -10.65
C PRO A 84 6.28 -15.12 -11.44
N VAL A 85 7.07 -14.07 -11.18
CA VAL A 85 7.00 -12.79 -11.88
C VAL A 85 7.90 -12.82 -13.11
N VAL A 86 7.30 -12.65 -14.28
CA VAL A 86 8.00 -12.57 -15.56
C VAL A 86 8.63 -11.20 -15.77
N SER A 87 7.89 -10.14 -15.41
CA SER A 87 8.38 -8.76 -15.48
C SER A 87 7.54 -7.82 -14.61
N ALA A 88 8.14 -6.70 -14.23
CA ALA A 88 7.43 -5.59 -13.61
C ALA A 88 7.91 -4.27 -14.24
N ARG A 89 7.00 -3.30 -14.38
CA ARG A 89 7.33 -1.97 -14.91
C ARG A 89 6.44 -0.89 -14.34
N LEU A 90 6.97 0.33 -14.30
CA LEU A 90 6.18 1.53 -14.04
C LEU A 90 5.31 1.88 -15.26
N LEU A 91 4.04 2.14 -15.04
CA LEU A 91 3.13 2.77 -16.00
C LEU A 91 3.06 4.27 -15.76
N GLU A 92 3.12 4.71 -14.50
CA GLU A 92 3.09 6.09 -14.07
C GLU A 92 3.98 6.29 -12.84
N ASN A 93 4.64 7.45 -12.75
CA ASN A 93 5.40 7.88 -11.58
C ASN A 93 5.42 9.43 -11.55
N ASP A 94 4.31 10.03 -11.20
CA ASP A 94 4.20 11.49 -11.05
C ASP A 94 4.28 11.89 -9.57
N PHE A 95 5.46 12.29 -9.13
CA PHE A 95 5.69 12.73 -7.75
C PHE A 95 4.96 14.02 -7.37
N ARG A 96 4.50 14.84 -8.32
CA ARG A 96 3.74 16.09 -8.07
C ARG A 96 2.33 15.78 -7.58
N THR A 97 1.69 14.83 -8.22
CA THR A 97 0.34 14.36 -7.85
C THR A 97 0.37 13.20 -6.87
N GLY A 98 1.53 12.57 -6.70
CA GLY A 98 1.69 11.34 -5.93
C GLY A 98 1.10 10.11 -6.63
N ALA A 99 0.84 10.20 -7.94
CA ALA A 99 0.33 9.08 -8.72
C ALA A 99 1.46 8.12 -9.07
N MET A 100 1.24 6.84 -8.79
CA MET A 100 2.13 5.73 -9.14
C MET A 100 1.28 4.56 -9.64
N ALA A 101 1.68 3.96 -10.76
CA ALA A 101 1.07 2.76 -11.27
C ALA A 101 2.13 1.76 -11.71
N VAL A 102 1.96 0.51 -11.32
CA VAL A 102 2.86 -0.61 -11.60
C VAL A 102 2.09 -1.71 -12.31
N GLU A 103 2.68 -2.24 -13.37
CA GLU A 103 2.26 -3.48 -14.03
C GLU A 103 3.20 -4.61 -13.59
N VAL A 104 2.64 -5.71 -13.07
CA VAL A 104 3.36 -6.93 -12.71
C VAL A 104 2.82 -8.07 -13.54
N ARG A 105 3.67 -8.67 -14.38
CA ARG A 105 3.30 -9.77 -15.27
C ARG A 105 3.74 -11.11 -14.68
N PHE A 106 2.80 -12.02 -14.63
CA PHE A 106 2.99 -13.44 -14.34
C PHE A 106 2.79 -14.24 -15.63
N GLU A 107 3.07 -15.53 -15.61
CA GLU A 107 2.86 -16.39 -16.78
C GLU A 107 1.39 -16.45 -17.24
N ASN A 108 0.45 -16.39 -16.30
CA ASN A 108 -0.98 -16.57 -16.56
C ASN A 108 -1.85 -15.33 -16.30
N ARG A 109 -1.28 -14.25 -15.77
CA ARG A 109 -2.01 -13.01 -15.48
C ARG A 109 -1.11 -11.79 -15.45
N THR A 110 -1.73 -10.63 -15.46
CA THR A 110 -1.10 -9.34 -15.21
C THR A 110 -1.85 -8.63 -14.10
N ASP A 111 -1.11 -8.14 -13.12
CA ASP A 111 -1.64 -7.34 -12.02
C ASP A 111 -1.27 -5.87 -12.24
N TYR A 112 -2.26 -4.99 -12.14
CA TYR A 112 -2.13 -3.53 -12.17
C TYR A 112 -2.32 -3.01 -10.76
N ILE A 113 -1.33 -2.32 -10.21
CA ILE A 113 -1.30 -1.80 -8.85
C ILE A 113 -1.16 -0.29 -8.93
N ILE A 114 -2.13 0.44 -8.41
CA ILE A 114 -2.23 1.90 -8.53
C ILE A 114 -2.27 2.49 -7.13
N SER A 115 -1.49 3.53 -6.89
CA SER A 115 -1.51 4.33 -5.68
C SER A 115 -1.49 5.81 -6.04
N THR A 116 -2.40 6.61 -5.45
CA THR A 116 -2.46 8.06 -5.67
C THR A 116 -2.71 8.81 -4.37
N ARG A 117 -2.42 10.11 -4.35
CA ARG A 117 -2.75 10.97 -3.20
C ARG A 117 -4.01 11.79 -3.41
N ASP A 118 -4.29 12.16 -4.65
CA ASP A 118 -5.31 13.16 -4.99
C ASP A 118 -6.66 12.58 -5.44
N GLN A 119 -6.77 11.25 -5.55
CA GLN A 119 -7.99 10.52 -5.93
C GLN A 119 -8.61 10.97 -7.27
N GLN A 120 -7.84 11.64 -8.12
CA GLN A 120 -8.32 12.07 -9.43
C GLN A 120 -8.49 10.88 -10.38
N LEU A 121 -9.53 10.94 -11.22
CA LEU A 121 -9.75 9.92 -12.24
C LEU A 121 -8.63 9.93 -13.28
N ARG A 122 -7.92 8.81 -13.42
CA ARG A 122 -6.83 8.63 -14.40
C ARG A 122 -6.87 7.24 -15.00
N THR A 123 -6.24 7.11 -16.17
CA THR A 123 -6.11 5.84 -16.86
C THR A 123 -4.66 5.37 -16.85
N TYR A 124 -4.45 4.11 -16.43
CA TYR A 124 -3.18 3.44 -16.29
C TYR A 124 -3.20 2.13 -17.07
N GLY A 125 -2.73 2.14 -18.32
CA GLY A 125 -2.91 1.00 -19.22
C GLY A 125 -4.40 0.71 -19.45
N PRO A 126 -4.91 -0.50 -19.15
CA PRO A 126 -6.33 -0.83 -19.33
C PRO A 126 -7.22 -0.41 -18.15
N VAL A 127 -6.65 0.13 -17.07
CA VAL A 127 -7.35 0.44 -15.82
C VAL A 127 -7.60 1.93 -15.71
N THR A 128 -8.85 2.33 -15.47
CA THR A 128 -9.23 3.70 -15.10
C THR A 128 -9.65 3.68 -13.63
N ALA A 129 -9.05 4.55 -12.81
CA ALA A 129 -9.33 4.60 -11.37
C ALA A 129 -9.34 6.02 -10.82
N ALA A 130 -10.23 6.26 -9.86
CA ALA A 130 -10.29 7.42 -8.98
C ALA A 130 -10.29 6.91 -7.53
N GLY A 131 -9.11 6.82 -6.91
CA GLY A 131 -8.97 6.26 -5.57
C GLY A 131 -7.54 6.31 -5.08
N GLN A 132 -7.34 6.19 -3.76
CA GLN A 132 -5.99 6.20 -3.17
C GLN A 132 -5.22 4.93 -3.51
N PHE A 133 -5.92 3.80 -3.61
CA PHE A 133 -5.29 2.53 -3.96
C PHE A 133 -6.25 1.65 -4.77
N ALA A 134 -5.73 1.02 -5.82
CA ALA A 134 -6.48 0.06 -6.61
C ALA A 134 -5.58 -1.10 -7.07
N VAL A 135 -6.16 -2.29 -7.18
CA VAL A 135 -5.53 -3.46 -7.76
C VAL A 135 -6.50 -4.11 -8.74
N VAL A 136 -6.03 -4.43 -9.93
CA VAL A 136 -6.78 -5.20 -10.92
C VAL A 136 -5.89 -6.33 -11.44
N SER A 137 -6.40 -7.55 -11.40
CA SER A 137 -5.75 -8.71 -12.03
C SER A 137 -6.53 -9.09 -13.29
N VAL A 138 -5.83 -9.24 -14.40
CA VAL A 138 -6.40 -9.70 -15.68
C VAL A 138 -5.70 -10.97 -16.15
N ASN A 139 -6.42 -11.89 -16.76
CA ASN A 139 -5.83 -13.07 -17.40
C ASN A 139 -5.19 -12.71 -18.75
N ASN A 140 -4.54 -13.67 -19.39
CA ASN A 140 -3.85 -13.45 -20.67
C ASN A 140 -4.81 -13.15 -21.85
N GLN A 141 -6.12 -13.40 -21.71
CA GLN A 141 -7.16 -13.04 -22.68
C GLN A 141 -7.76 -11.66 -22.43
N GLY A 142 -7.28 -10.92 -21.39
CA GLY A 142 -7.80 -9.61 -21.02
C GLY A 142 -9.05 -9.66 -20.12
N GLY A 143 -9.50 -10.85 -19.72
CA GLY A 143 -10.59 -11.01 -18.77
C GLY A 143 -10.15 -10.61 -17.34
N VAL A 144 -10.98 -9.81 -16.65
CA VAL A 144 -10.69 -9.41 -15.26
C VAL A 144 -10.96 -10.59 -14.34
N LEU A 145 -9.97 -10.95 -13.52
CA LEU A 145 -10.05 -11.99 -12.49
C LEU A 145 -10.54 -11.42 -11.17
N GLN A 146 -10.00 -10.26 -10.79
CA GLN A 146 -10.38 -9.54 -9.60
C GLN A 146 -10.11 -8.05 -9.75
N ALA A 147 -10.87 -7.26 -9.01
CA ALA A 147 -10.69 -5.82 -8.90
C ALA A 147 -10.91 -5.37 -7.45
N TYR A 148 -10.06 -4.49 -6.97
CA TYR A 148 -10.12 -3.91 -5.62
C TYR A 148 -9.92 -2.41 -5.70
N LEU A 149 -10.76 -1.66 -4.99
CA LEU A 149 -10.67 -0.20 -4.84
C LEU A 149 -10.72 0.15 -3.36
N LEU A 150 -9.80 1.02 -2.93
CA LEU A 150 -9.74 1.58 -1.58
C LEU A 150 -9.72 3.10 -1.63
N ALA A 151 -10.51 3.73 -0.78
CA ALA A 151 -10.61 5.18 -0.62
C ALA A 151 -10.76 5.89 -1.98
N GLY A 152 -11.71 5.43 -2.76
CA GLY A 152 -11.98 5.93 -4.10
C GLY A 152 -13.46 5.94 -4.44
N THR A 153 -13.79 6.41 -5.62
CA THR A 153 -15.18 6.48 -6.10
C THR A 153 -15.40 5.63 -7.34
N GLU A 154 -14.36 5.37 -8.14
CA GLU A 154 -14.51 4.65 -9.38
C GLU A 154 -13.28 3.79 -9.70
N LEU A 155 -13.53 2.58 -10.22
CA LEU A 155 -12.55 1.71 -10.83
C LEU A 155 -13.21 1.00 -12.02
N ALA A 156 -12.58 1.03 -13.18
CA ALA A 156 -13.01 0.34 -14.38
C ALA A 156 -11.85 -0.35 -15.10
N CYS A 157 -12.09 -1.57 -15.57
CA CYS A 157 -11.19 -2.32 -16.44
C CYS A 157 -12.00 -3.32 -17.26
N GLY A 158 -12.00 -3.20 -18.58
CA GLY A 158 -12.87 -4.03 -19.45
C GLY A 158 -14.33 -3.92 -19.03
N GLN A 159 -14.94 -5.05 -18.67
CA GLN A 159 -16.33 -5.10 -18.21
C GLN A 159 -16.47 -4.92 -16.68
N ALA A 160 -15.38 -5.00 -15.93
CA ALA A 160 -15.41 -4.82 -14.48
C ALA A 160 -15.52 -3.34 -14.12
N LYS A 161 -16.52 -3.03 -13.28
CA LYS A 161 -16.75 -1.68 -12.76
C LYS A 161 -17.06 -1.72 -11.28
N ILE A 162 -16.35 -0.88 -10.51
CA ILE A 162 -16.65 -0.58 -9.11
C ILE A 162 -17.01 0.90 -9.02
N THR A 163 -18.13 1.19 -8.35
CA THR A 163 -18.52 2.56 -7.99
C THR A 163 -18.84 2.58 -6.50
N LEU A 164 -18.32 3.58 -5.81
CA LEU A 164 -18.60 3.87 -4.40
C LEU A 164 -19.15 5.29 -4.30
N ALA A 165 -20.10 5.51 -3.39
CA ALA A 165 -20.76 6.81 -3.20
C ALA A 165 -19.79 7.88 -2.67
N ALA A 166 -18.81 7.46 -1.86
CA ALA A 166 -17.77 8.32 -1.30
C ALA A 166 -16.48 7.50 -1.06
N PRO A 167 -15.30 8.13 -1.06
CA PRO A 167 -14.04 7.45 -0.80
C PRO A 167 -13.85 7.10 0.68
N GLN A 168 -14.44 7.87 1.58
CA GLN A 168 -14.31 7.74 3.02
C GLN A 168 -15.46 8.43 3.75
N THR A 169 -15.66 8.09 5.02
CA THR A 169 -16.59 8.77 5.93
C THR A 169 -15.88 9.13 7.22
N THR A 170 -16.00 10.38 7.67
CA THR A 170 -15.55 10.79 9.00
C THR A 170 -16.66 10.50 10.00
N LEU A 171 -16.30 9.84 11.09
CA LEU A 171 -17.19 9.43 12.19
C LEU A 171 -16.72 10.08 13.47
N ARG A 172 -17.64 10.67 14.23
CA ARG A 172 -17.36 11.23 15.56
C ARG A 172 -17.40 10.12 16.62
N VAL A 173 -16.43 10.15 17.52
CA VAL A 173 -16.21 9.13 18.55
C VAL A 173 -16.63 9.69 19.90
N ALA A 174 -17.49 8.97 20.61
CA ALA A 174 -17.90 9.32 21.99
C ALA A 174 -16.90 8.81 23.02
N SER A 175 -16.30 7.65 22.78
CA SER A 175 -15.26 7.07 23.64
C SER A 175 -14.51 5.94 22.92
N VAL A 176 -13.29 5.70 23.35
CA VAL A 176 -12.50 4.52 22.98
C VAL A 176 -12.33 3.65 24.22
N THR A 177 -12.74 2.40 24.16
CA THR A 177 -12.62 1.45 25.26
C THR A 177 -12.03 0.15 24.74
N GLU A 178 -10.87 -0.24 25.24
CA GLU A 178 -10.12 -1.39 24.73
C GLU A 178 -9.91 -1.30 23.22
N ARG A 179 -10.60 -2.15 22.44
CA ARG A 179 -10.53 -2.20 20.97
C ARG A 179 -11.77 -1.62 20.28
N THR A 180 -12.64 -0.94 21.04
CA THR A 180 -13.94 -0.49 20.54
C THR A 180 -14.05 1.03 20.54
N PHE A 181 -14.34 1.58 19.37
CA PHE A 181 -14.74 2.97 19.16
C PHE A 181 -16.26 3.05 19.26
N ARG A 182 -16.79 3.78 20.26
CA ARG A 182 -18.20 4.11 20.36
C ARG A 182 -18.47 5.38 19.57
N LEU A 183 -19.45 5.32 18.68
CA LEU A 183 -19.80 6.42 17.78
C LEU A 183 -20.85 7.33 18.41
N ILE A 184 -20.80 8.62 18.12
CA ILE A 184 -21.82 9.60 18.50
C ILE A 184 -23.05 9.41 17.61
N GLU A 185 -22.85 9.30 16.29
CA GLU A 185 -23.93 9.07 15.33
C GLU A 185 -23.95 7.60 14.90
N PRO A 186 -25.15 7.03 14.71
CA PRO A 186 -25.26 5.68 14.21
C PRO A 186 -24.83 5.59 12.73
N ILE A 187 -24.24 4.46 12.37
CA ILE A 187 -23.90 4.10 11.00
C ILE A 187 -24.70 2.86 10.55
N LEU A 188 -24.79 2.65 9.24
CA LEU A 188 -25.19 1.34 8.73
C LEU A 188 -24.01 0.37 8.90
N PRO A 189 -24.16 -0.80 9.52
CA PRO A 189 -23.08 -1.76 9.73
C PRO A 189 -22.34 -2.14 8.44
N ASP A 190 -23.04 -2.20 7.32
CA ASP A 190 -22.47 -2.50 6.00
C ASP A 190 -21.48 -1.43 5.50
N MET A 191 -21.48 -0.23 6.09
CA MET A 191 -20.48 0.79 5.78
C MET A 191 -19.09 0.45 6.34
N ALA A 192 -19.04 -0.36 7.41
CA ALA A 192 -17.81 -0.76 8.11
C ALA A 192 -17.64 -2.29 8.08
N PRO A 193 -17.45 -2.90 6.90
CA PRO A 193 -17.33 -4.35 6.78
C PRO A 193 -16.05 -4.86 7.46
N VAL A 194 -16.09 -6.11 7.91
CA VAL A 194 -14.91 -6.80 8.46
C VAL A 194 -13.76 -6.76 7.44
N GLY A 195 -12.56 -6.44 7.92
CA GLY A 195 -11.36 -6.30 7.09
C GLY A 195 -11.22 -4.92 6.40
N ALA A 196 -12.20 -4.01 6.53
CA ALA A 196 -12.01 -2.62 6.16
C ALA A 196 -11.09 -1.90 7.16
N TYR A 197 -10.63 -0.70 6.82
CA TYR A 197 -9.71 0.07 7.64
C TYR A 197 -10.33 1.34 8.19
N LEU A 198 -10.10 1.57 9.48
CA LEU A 198 -10.41 2.77 10.22
C LEU A 198 -9.11 3.54 10.47
N LEU A 199 -9.04 4.81 10.11
CA LEU A 199 -7.91 5.68 10.42
C LEU A 199 -8.25 6.58 11.59
N ALA A 200 -7.45 6.52 12.65
CA ALA A 200 -7.53 7.43 13.77
C ALA A 200 -6.35 8.41 13.78
N ASN A 201 -6.61 9.67 14.09
CA ASN A 201 -5.58 10.67 14.29
C ASN A 201 -5.18 10.67 15.76
N GLY A 202 -3.88 10.58 16.05
CA GLY A 202 -3.36 10.73 17.40
C GLY A 202 -3.56 12.15 17.93
N PRO A 203 -3.55 12.33 19.26
CA PRO A 203 -3.94 13.59 19.90
C PRO A 203 -3.04 14.78 19.59
N GLU A 204 -1.73 14.55 19.42
CA GLU A 204 -0.77 15.61 19.09
C GLU A 204 0.39 15.12 18.24
N PRO A 205 0.99 15.98 17.40
CA PRO A 205 2.19 15.64 16.68
C PRO A 205 3.38 15.49 17.67
N LEU A 206 4.21 14.49 17.44
CA LEU A 206 5.43 14.24 18.23
C LEU A 206 6.41 15.42 18.22
N ARG A 207 6.29 16.31 17.25
CA ARG A 207 7.07 17.56 17.13
C ARG A 207 6.17 18.68 16.59
N LYS A 208 6.33 19.88 17.13
CA LYS A 208 5.64 21.08 16.66
C LYS A 208 5.86 21.29 15.15
N GLY A 209 4.78 21.46 14.40
CA GLY A 209 4.80 21.66 12.93
C GLY A 209 4.74 20.38 12.09
N LEU A 210 4.69 19.19 12.71
CA LEU A 210 4.38 17.95 12.02
C LEU A 210 2.90 17.61 12.15
N PRO A 211 2.31 16.89 11.19
CA PRO A 211 0.95 16.38 11.33
C PRO A 211 0.87 15.37 12.50
N SER A 212 -0.28 15.30 13.13
CA SER A 212 -0.57 14.27 14.13
C SER A 212 -0.37 12.86 13.55
N PRO A 213 0.17 11.91 14.33
CA PRO A 213 0.33 10.55 13.86
C PRO A 213 -1.03 9.96 13.47
N ARG A 214 -1.08 9.31 12.32
CA ARG A 214 -2.27 8.65 11.80
C ARG A 214 -2.06 7.15 11.85
N THR A 215 -2.93 6.44 12.55
CA THR A 215 -2.84 4.99 12.71
C THR A 215 -4.04 4.31 12.05
N GLY A 216 -3.78 3.28 11.26
CA GLY A 216 -4.81 2.45 10.64
C GLY A 216 -5.10 1.21 11.48
N PHE A 217 -6.38 0.91 11.66
CA PHE A 217 -6.88 -0.25 12.37
C PHE A 217 -7.77 -1.09 11.46
N GLU A 218 -7.54 -2.39 11.42
CA GLU A 218 -8.41 -3.33 10.71
C GLU A 218 -9.69 -3.58 11.51
N ILE A 219 -10.85 -3.46 10.88
CA ILE A 219 -12.15 -3.66 11.50
C ILE A 219 -12.39 -5.17 11.71
N GLU A 220 -12.67 -5.56 12.95
CA GLU A 220 -13.05 -6.93 13.33
C GLU A 220 -14.58 -7.10 13.33
N SER A 221 -15.31 -6.08 13.80
CA SER A 221 -16.78 -6.07 13.77
C SER A 221 -17.33 -4.64 13.85
N ALA A 222 -18.57 -4.46 13.41
CA ALA A 222 -19.29 -3.19 13.55
C ALA A 222 -20.75 -3.42 13.91
N THR A 223 -21.29 -2.48 14.70
CA THR A 223 -22.71 -2.32 14.97
C THR A 223 -23.15 -0.92 14.53
N ALA A 224 -24.43 -0.59 14.70
CA ALA A 224 -24.89 0.76 14.38
C ALA A 224 -24.18 1.87 15.19
N VAL A 225 -23.67 1.57 16.38
CA VAL A 225 -23.12 2.58 17.31
C VAL A 225 -21.69 2.28 17.76
N SER A 226 -21.03 1.26 17.21
CA SER A 226 -19.67 0.92 17.60
C SER A 226 -18.91 0.19 16.49
N ILE A 227 -17.58 0.40 16.46
CA ILE A 227 -16.65 -0.33 15.62
C ILE A 227 -15.57 -0.94 16.50
N THR A 228 -15.40 -2.26 16.42
CA THR A 228 -14.34 -3.00 17.11
C THR A 228 -13.24 -3.31 16.11
N VAL A 229 -11.99 -3.05 16.51
CA VAL A 229 -10.80 -3.25 15.68
C VAL A 229 -9.93 -4.38 16.23
N ARG A 230 -9.08 -4.94 15.37
CA ARG A 230 -8.21 -6.09 15.71
C ARG A 230 -7.15 -5.73 16.74
N ASP A 231 -6.53 -4.57 16.60
CA ASP A 231 -5.45 -4.10 17.47
C ASP A 231 -5.95 -3.08 18.49
N TYR A 232 -5.24 -2.97 19.61
CA TYR A 232 -5.58 -1.98 20.65
C TYR A 232 -5.19 -0.57 20.22
N PRO A 233 -6.13 0.39 20.16
CA PRO A 233 -5.81 1.80 20.04
C PRO A 233 -4.98 2.24 21.25
N VAL A 234 -3.89 2.95 20.98
CA VAL A 234 -2.98 3.44 22.05
C VAL A 234 -3.30 4.85 22.50
N PHE A 235 -4.37 5.44 22.00
CA PHE A 235 -4.79 6.81 22.29
C PHE A 235 -6.30 6.98 22.10
N ASP A 236 -6.86 7.95 22.83
CA ASP A 236 -8.21 8.43 22.62
C ASP A 236 -8.25 9.38 21.44
N CYS A 237 -9.36 9.40 20.72
CA CYS A 237 -9.60 10.32 19.61
C CYS A 237 -11.07 10.68 19.52
N ASP A 238 -11.35 11.91 19.07
CA ASP A 238 -12.71 12.42 18.89
C ASP A 238 -13.30 12.10 17.50
N GLU A 239 -12.44 11.77 16.55
CA GLU A 239 -12.80 11.44 15.18
C GLU A 239 -11.99 10.28 14.64
N VAL A 240 -12.63 9.48 13.79
CA VAL A 240 -12.00 8.45 12.96
C VAL A 240 -12.47 8.56 11.53
N THR A 241 -11.62 8.16 10.59
CA THR A 241 -11.96 8.11 9.17
C THR A 241 -12.12 6.67 8.74
N LEU A 242 -13.32 6.28 8.36
CA LEU A 242 -13.61 5.00 7.74
C LEU A 242 -13.27 5.05 6.25
N LEU A 243 -12.31 4.23 5.80
CA LEU A 243 -11.97 4.11 4.39
C LEU A 243 -12.94 3.15 3.70
N HIS A 244 -13.61 3.61 2.65
CA HIS A 244 -14.48 2.75 1.87
C HIS A 244 -13.63 1.89 0.91
N SER A 245 -13.97 0.61 0.82
CA SER A 245 -13.33 -0.32 -0.08
C SER A 245 -14.35 -1.26 -0.71
N LYS A 246 -14.03 -1.75 -1.89
CA LYS A 246 -14.81 -2.81 -2.55
C LYS A 246 -13.89 -3.77 -3.28
N HIS A 247 -14.13 -5.04 -3.08
CA HIS A 247 -13.47 -6.14 -3.79
C HIS A 247 -14.49 -6.92 -4.61
N VAL A 248 -14.18 -7.13 -5.87
CA VAL A 248 -14.97 -7.95 -6.79
C VAL A 248 -14.06 -9.06 -7.31
N LYS A 249 -14.49 -10.31 -7.14
CA LYS A 249 -13.92 -11.47 -7.82
C LYS A 249 -14.89 -11.86 -8.92
N LEU A 250 -14.37 -12.05 -10.11
CA LEU A 250 -15.16 -12.50 -11.26
C LEU A 250 -14.90 -13.99 -11.45
N GLU A 251 -15.98 -14.78 -11.38
CA GLU A 251 -15.92 -16.21 -11.72
C GLU A 251 -15.55 -16.35 -13.19
N GLN A 252 -14.62 -17.27 -13.48
CA GLN A 252 -14.19 -17.61 -14.83
C GLN A 252 -15.14 -18.62 -15.47
#